data_5233f12bfd5c7eff283f6d3f202932a7
#
_entry.id   5233f12bfd5c7eff283f6d3f202932a7
#
_cell.length_a   1.000
_cell.length_b   1.000
_cell.length_c   1.000
_cell.angle_alpha   90.00
_cell.angle_beta   90.00
_cell.angle_gamma   90.00
#
_symmetry.space_group_name_H-M   'P 1'
#
loop_
_entity.id
_entity.type
_entity.pdbx_description
1 polymer ?
#
loop_
_entity_poly.entity_id
_entity_poly.type
_entity_poly.pdbx_seq_one_letter_code
_entity_poly.pdbx_strand_id
1 'polypeptide(L)'
;MKQSSRRAFISNTGKASLAAGSGIFAANNLNMDAGNIFIHHVFFWLKNPSDKTRLIEALKKLSKVKTIKSFHIGVPATTTRSVIERTYSISWMLTFNSLEDEEQYQKDPIHLQFVKENEDIWERVVVYDTVNAE
;
A
#
# COMPACT_ATOMS: atom_id res chain seq x y z
N MET A 1 -18.34 -2.24 42.28
CA MET A 1 -18.11 -0.79 42.10
C MET A 1 -17.23 -0.45 40.91
N LYS A 2 -16.09 -1.09 40.75
CA LYS A 2 -15.20 -0.81 39.63
C LYS A 2 -15.81 -1.08 38.25
N GLN A 3 -16.63 -2.09 38.12
CA GLN A 3 -17.26 -2.44 36.83
C GLN A 3 -18.31 -1.46 36.38
N SER A 4 -19.09 -0.89 37.30
CA SER A 4 -20.14 0.06 36.92
C SER A 4 -19.52 1.39 36.44
N SER A 5 -18.44 1.80 37.05
CA SER A 5 -17.70 2.99 36.64
C SER A 5 -17.11 2.85 35.23
N ARG A 6 -16.57 1.67 34.94
CA ARG A 6 -16.00 1.38 33.60
C ARG A 6 -17.05 1.37 32.52
N ARG A 7 -18.23 0.80 32.82
CA ARG A 7 -19.34 0.78 31.86
C ARG A 7 -19.84 2.18 31.54
N ALA A 8 -19.99 3.00 32.55
CA ALA A 8 -20.41 4.39 32.37
C ALA A 8 -19.41 5.17 31.50
N PHE A 9 -18.12 4.96 31.77
CA PHE A 9 -17.06 5.61 30.98
C PHE A 9 -17.08 5.20 29.52
N ILE A 10 -17.15 3.88 29.25
CA ILE A 10 -17.19 3.34 27.88
C ILE A 10 -18.43 3.85 27.14
N SER A 11 -19.58 3.85 27.79
CA SER A 11 -20.82 4.34 27.20
C SER A 11 -20.74 5.82 26.79
N ASN A 12 -20.18 6.63 27.64
CA ASN A 12 -20.01 8.06 27.37
C ASN A 12 -19.02 8.32 26.23
N THR A 13 -17.91 7.58 26.22
CA THR A 13 -16.92 7.68 25.15
C THR A 13 -17.48 7.26 23.81
N GLY A 14 -18.24 6.17 23.79
CA GLY A 14 -18.88 5.69 22.57
C GLY A 14 -19.87 6.70 21.99
N LYS A 15 -20.68 7.30 22.82
CA LYS A 15 -21.62 8.33 22.39
C LYS A 15 -20.92 9.58 21.84
N ALA A 16 -19.88 10.03 22.50
CA ALA A 16 -19.11 11.17 22.05
C ALA A 16 -18.44 10.91 20.70
N SER A 17 -17.89 9.72 20.50
CA SER A 17 -17.27 9.34 19.24
C SER A 17 -18.25 9.34 18.08
N LEU A 18 -19.46 8.82 18.30
CA LEU A 18 -20.49 8.79 17.27
C LEU A 18 -21.00 10.21 16.92
N ALA A 19 -21.17 11.04 17.94
CA ALA A 19 -21.61 12.43 17.75
C ALA A 19 -20.58 13.27 16.99
N ALA A 20 -19.31 12.97 17.13
CA ALA A 20 -18.25 13.70 16.45
C ALA A 20 -18.12 13.35 14.95
N GLY A 21 -18.89 12.41 14.43
CA GLY A 21 -18.83 12.03 13.01
C GLY A 21 -17.61 11.24 12.62
N SER A 22 -16.60 11.16 13.46
CA SER A 22 -15.41 10.37 13.18
C SER A 22 -15.71 8.87 13.03
N GLY A 23 -16.75 8.39 13.69
CA GLY A 23 -17.23 7.02 13.53
C GLY A 23 -17.68 6.67 12.11
N ILE A 24 -18.20 7.65 11.38
CA ILE A 24 -18.65 7.46 10.00
C ILE A 24 -17.45 7.20 9.09
N PHE A 25 -16.38 7.97 9.24
CA PHE A 25 -15.16 7.74 8.47
C PHE A 25 -14.52 6.42 8.80
N ALA A 26 -14.45 6.06 10.06
CA ALA A 26 -13.90 4.78 10.48
C ALA A 26 -14.72 3.61 9.94
N ALA A 27 -16.04 3.70 9.98
CA ALA A 27 -16.93 2.67 9.45
C ALA A 27 -16.77 2.53 7.93
N ASN A 28 -16.64 3.62 7.20
CA ASN A 28 -16.42 3.56 5.77
C ASN A 28 -15.09 2.91 5.42
N ASN A 29 -14.04 3.24 6.15
CA ASN A 29 -12.75 2.61 5.95
C ASN A 29 -12.78 1.11 6.25
N LEU A 30 -13.44 0.72 7.35
CA LEU A 30 -13.60 -0.69 7.72
C LEU A 30 -14.40 -1.45 6.66
N ASN A 31 -15.45 -0.85 6.12
CA ASN A 31 -16.26 -1.48 5.08
C ASN A 31 -15.47 -1.66 3.77
N MET A 32 -14.57 -0.74 3.47
CA MET A 32 -13.70 -0.88 2.31
C MET A 32 -12.68 -2.00 2.51
N ASP A 33 -12.24 -2.20 3.73
CA ASP A 33 -11.26 -3.22 4.06
C ASP A 33 -11.88 -4.61 4.24
N ALA A 34 -13.19 -4.69 4.45
CA ALA A 34 -13.91 -5.95 4.56
C ALA A 34 -14.03 -6.72 3.24
N GLY A 35 -13.75 -6.06 2.11
CA GLY A 35 -13.77 -6.69 0.79
C GLY A 35 -12.48 -7.44 0.49
N ASN A 36 -12.47 -8.11 -0.64
CA ASN A 36 -11.28 -8.75 -1.16
C ASN A 36 -10.27 -7.68 -1.60
N ILE A 37 -9.12 -7.65 -0.96
CA ILE A 37 -8.04 -6.77 -1.32
C ILE A 37 -6.96 -7.59 -2.00
N PHE A 38 -6.51 -7.10 -3.15
CA PHE A 38 -5.31 -7.61 -3.81
C PHE A 38 -4.15 -6.66 -3.48
N ILE A 39 -3.05 -7.19 -2.98
CA ILE A 39 -1.84 -6.41 -2.70
C ILE A 39 -0.75 -6.84 -3.68
N HIS A 40 -0.23 -5.89 -4.43
CA HIS A 40 0.87 -6.05 -5.35
C HIS A 40 2.06 -5.28 -4.77
N HIS A 41 3.07 -6.00 -4.27
CA HIS A 41 4.21 -5.39 -3.59
C HIS A 41 5.48 -5.70 -4.36
N VAL A 42 6.10 -4.66 -4.92
CA VAL A 42 7.27 -4.74 -5.78
C VAL A 42 8.48 -4.18 -5.05
N PHE A 43 9.61 -4.87 -5.16
CA PHE A 43 10.89 -4.42 -4.64
C PHE A 43 11.88 -4.31 -5.78
N PHE A 44 12.58 -3.18 -5.86
CA PHE A 44 13.56 -2.90 -6.90
C PHE A 44 14.96 -2.80 -6.32
N TRP A 45 15.91 -3.45 -6.97
CA TRP A 45 17.35 -3.27 -6.74
C TRP A 45 17.92 -2.51 -7.93
N LEU A 46 18.38 -1.29 -7.70
CA LEU A 46 18.92 -0.43 -8.75
C LEU A 46 20.37 -0.79 -9.05
N LYS A 47 20.74 -0.73 -10.33
CA LYS A 47 22.14 -0.86 -10.77
C LYS A 47 22.99 0.30 -10.22
N ASN A 48 22.42 1.48 -10.18
CA ASN A 48 23.07 2.69 -9.74
C ASN A 48 22.19 3.43 -8.72
N PRO A 49 22.68 3.66 -7.49
CA PRO A 49 21.91 4.38 -6.48
C PRO A 49 21.47 5.79 -6.90
N SER A 50 22.16 6.42 -7.85
CA SER A 50 21.80 7.75 -8.35
C SER A 50 20.48 7.76 -9.13
N ASP A 51 19.99 6.61 -9.59
CA ASP A 51 18.71 6.49 -10.30
C ASP A 51 17.49 6.42 -9.37
N LYS A 52 17.70 6.48 -8.07
CA LYS A 52 16.60 6.42 -7.09
C LYS A 52 15.55 7.49 -7.33
N THR A 53 15.97 8.74 -7.52
CA THR A 53 15.05 9.86 -7.78
C THR A 53 14.27 9.64 -9.08
N ARG A 54 14.94 9.18 -10.12
CA ARG A 54 14.30 8.84 -11.40
C ARG A 54 13.20 7.82 -11.21
N LEU A 55 13.47 6.74 -10.48
CA LEU A 55 12.48 5.70 -10.24
C LEU A 55 11.31 6.23 -9.42
N ILE A 56 11.56 7.01 -8.37
CA ILE A 56 10.49 7.60 -7.55
C ILE A 56 9.57 8.46 -8.41
N GLU A 57 10.10 9.31 -9.26
CA GLU A 57 9.29 10.16 -10.15
C GLU A 57 8.50 9.33 -11.16
N ALA A 58 9.10 8.25 -11.68
CA ALA A 58 8.42 7.33 -12.58
C ALA A 58 7.25 6.61 -11.87
N LEU A 59 7.44 6.19 -10.61
CA LEU A 59 6.38 5.56 -9.82
C LEU A 59 5.25 6.53 -9.50
N LYS A 60 5.56 7.80 -9.26
CA LYS A 60 4.53 8.83 -9.09
C LYS A 60 3.66 8.98 -10.34
N LYS A 61 4.24 8.88 -11.53
CA LYS A 61 3.47 8.86 -12.79
C LYS A 61 2.64 7.59 -12.88
N LEU A 62 3.23 6.45 -12.55
CA LEU A 62 2.56 5.16 -12.56
C LEU A 62 1.36 5.13 -11.63
N SER A 63 1.39 5.86 -10.53
CA SER A 63 0.28 5.94 -9.58
C SER A 63 -1.01 6.52 -10.16
N LYS A 64 -0.97 7.06 -11.38
CA LYS A 64 -2.13 7.61 -12.07
C LYS A 64 -3.01 6.57 -12.73
N VAL A 65 -2.59 5.30 -12.78
CA VAL A 65 -3.42 4.22 -13.29
C VAL A 65 -4.71 4.13 -12.48
N LYS A 66 -5.85 4.13 -13.15
CA LYS A 66 -7.16 4.30 -12.52
C LYS A 66 -7.59 3.16 -11.62
N THR A 67 -7.13 1.94 -11.90
CA THR A 67 -7.53 0.77 -11.12
C THR A 67 -6.81 0.65 -9.78
N ILE A 68 -5.78 1.44 -9.56
CA ILE A 68 -5.07 1.47 -8.27
C ILE A 68 -5.99 2.05 -7.20
N LYS A 69 -6.21 1.31 -6.12
CA LYS A 69 -6.97 1.76 -4.97
C LYS A 69 -6.12 2.64 -4.05
N SER A 70 -4.92 2.15 -3.72
CA SER A 70 -3.96 2.90 -2.91
C SER A 70 -2.53 2.46 -3.28
N PHE A 71 -1.56 3.28 -2.92
CA PHE A 71 -0.18 2.97 -3.18
C PHE A 71 0.75 3.55 -2.11
N HIS A 72 1.93 2.98 -2.04
CA HIS A 72 3.01 3.47 -1.19
C HIS A 72 4.34 3.30 -1.90
N ILE A 73 5.12 4.36 -1.95
CA ILE A 73 6.51 4.33 -2.42
C ILE A 73 7.39 4.38 -1.18
N GLY A 74 8.22 3.36 -0.99
CA GLY A 74 9.03 3.22 0.20
C GLY A 74 10.51 3.04 -0.08
N VAL A 75 11.29 3.30 0.94
CA VAL A 75 12.72 2.95 1.00
C VAL A 75 12.94 2.12 2.25
N PRO A 76 14.04 1.34 2.33
CA PRO A 76 14.30 0.55 3.54
C PRO A 76 14.30 1.42 4.81
N ALA A 77 13.58 0.96 5.83
CA ALA A 77 13.62 1.59 7.14
C ALA A 77 14.93 1.25 7.86
N THR A 78 15.23 2.01 8.90
CA THR A 78 16.46 1.82 9.69
C THR A 78 16.33 0.74 10.77
N THR A 79 15.33 -0.12 10.67
CA THR A 79 15.12 -1.22 11.61
C THR A 79 16.17 -2.32 11.44
N THR A 80 16.55 -2.95 12.56
CA THR A 80 17.61 -3.96 12.57
C THR A 80 17.18 -5.20 13.35
N ARG A 81 16.75 -6.21 12.65
CA ARG A 81 16.51 -7.56 13.17
C ARG A 81 17.05 -8.56 12.14
N SER A 82 17.42 -9.75 12.58
CA SER A 82 18.02 -10.75 11.70
C SER A 82 17.16 -11.14 10.50
N VAL A 83 15.85 -10.98 10.61
CA VAL A 83 14.88 -11.32 9.56
C VAL A 83 14.59 -10.19 8.59
N ILE A 84 15.15 -9.00 8.81
CA ILE A 84 14.88 -7.84 7.97
C ILE A 84 15.75 -7.89 6.73
N GLU A 85 15.10 -7.96 5.56
CA GLU A 85 15.73 -7.78 4.27
C GLU A 85 15.59 -6.31 3.86
N ARG A 86 16.71 -5.62 3.70
CA ARG A 86 16.72 -4.20 3.35
C ARG A 86 17.76 -3.84 2.30
N THR A 87 18.14 -4.81 1.49
CA THR A 87 19.10 -4.58 0.40
C THR A 87 18.45 -3.93 -0.82
N TYR A 88 17.11 -3.93 -0.90
CA TYR A 88 16.40 -3.28 -2.00
C TYR A 88 16.55 -1.75 -1.95
N SER A 89 16.40 -1.11 -3.10
CA SER A 89 16.50 0.35 -3.22
C SER A 89 15.18 1.06 -2.96
N ILE A 90 14.10 0.55 -3.54
CA ILE A 90 12.76 1.14 -3.47
C ILE A 90 11.73 0.01 -3.42
N SER A 91 10.67 0.23 -2.66
CA SER A 91 9.48 -0.61 -2.68
C SER A 91 8.31 0.16 -3.31
N TRP A 92 7.47 -0.57 -4.02
CA TRP A 92 6.24 -0.09 -4.65
C TRP A 92 5.11 -1.00 -4.23
N MET A 93 4.29 -0.53 -3.31
CA MET A 93 3.15 -1.29 -2.84
C MET A 93 1.86 -0.71 -3.39
N LEU A 94 1.04 -1.58 -3.95
CA LEU A 94 -0.26 -1.23 -4.49
C LEU A 94 -1.35 -2.08 -3.85
N THR A 95 -2.53 -1.50 -3.70
CA THR A 95 -3.72 -2.28 -3.42
C THR A 95 -4.72 -2.11 -4.56
N PHE A 96 -5.46 -3.18 -4.83
CA PHE A 96 -6.54 -3.22 -5.82
C PHE A 96 -7.78 -3.82 -5.17
N ASN A 97 -8.94 -3.48 -5.70
CA ASN A 97 -10.20 -4.06 -5.23
C ASN A 97 -10.41 -5.50 -5.71
N SER A 98 -9.69 -5.93 -6.75
CA SER A 98 -9.88 -7.24 -7.36
C SER A 98 -8.65 -7.64 -8.17
N LEU A 99 -8.57 -8.93 -8.49
CA LEU A 99 -7.60 -9.46 -9.44
C LEU A 99 -7.75 -8.81 -10.82
N GLU A 100 -8.99 -8.58 -11.25
CA GLU A 100 -9.27 -7.96 -12.56
C GLU A 100 -8.69 -6.56 -12.63
N ASP A 101 -8.78 -5.79 -11.56
CA ASP A 101 -8.20 -4.45 -11.50
C ASP A 101 -6.68 -4.48 -11.60
N GLU A 102 -6.04 -5.46 -10.98
CA GLU A 102 -4.60 -5.67 -11.10
C GLU A 102 -4.22 -6.10 -12.54
N GLU A 103 -4.96 -7.00 -13.15
CA GLU A 103 -4.73 -7.41 -14.54
C GLU A 103 -4.85 -6.23 -15.51
N GLN A 104 -5.82 -5.35 -15.27
CA GLN A 104 -5.95 -4.12 -16.07
C GLN A 104 -4.77 -3.18 -15.86
N TYR A 105 -4.28 -3.06 -14.63
CA TYR A 105 -3.08 -2.30 -14.33
C TYR A 105 -1.89 -2.80 -15.16
N GLN A 106 -1.68 -4.12 -15.23
CA GLN A 106 -0.58 -4.71 -16.00
C GLN A 106 -0.63 -4.35 -17.49
N LYS A 107 -1.83 -4.18 -18.03
CA LYS A 107 -2.07 -3.87 -19.46
C LYS A 107 -2.21 -2.37 -19.72
N ASP A 108 -2.30 -1.55 -18.71
CA ASP A 108 -2.49 -0.12 -18.86
C ASP A 108 -1.31 0.51 -19.60
N PRO A 109 -1.56 1.41 -20.57
CA PRO A 109 -0.49 2.08 -21.29
C PRO A 109 0.52 2.81 -20.40
N ILE A 110 0.07 3.35 -19.27
CA ILE A 110 0.95 4.00 -18.30
C ILE A 110 1.94 2.99 -17.70
N HIS A 111 1.45 1.78 -17.36
CA HIS A 111 2.30 0.73 -16.82
C HIS A 111 3.30 0.23 -17.88
N LEU A 112 2.83 -0.03 -19.10
CA LEU A 112 3.69 -0.51 -20.18
C LEU A 112 4.79 0.52 -20.50
N GLN A 113 4.44 1.79 -20.50
CA GLN A 113 5.38 2.88 -20.72
C GLN A 113 6.39 2.98 -19.56
N PHE A 114 5.94 2.84 -18.32
CA PHE A 114 6.80 2.82 -17.14
C PHE A 114 7.88 1.73 -17.27
N VAL A 115 7.50 0.52 -17.60
CA VAL A 115 8.46 -0.58 -17.77
C VAL A 115 9.45 -0.26 -18.88
N LYS A 116 8.94 0.12 -20.06
CA LYS A 116 9.76 0.43 -21.23
C LYS A 116 10.80 1.51 -20.95
N GLU A 117 10.40 2.54 -20.24
CA GLU A 117 11.29 3.69 -19.98
C GLU A 117 12.29 3.45 -18.84
N ASN A 118 12.03 2.49 -17.95
CA ASN A 118 12.82 2.38 -16.73
C ASN A 118 13.46 1.00 -16.50
N GLU A 119 13.16 -0.02 -17.29
CA GLU A 119 13.70 -1.37 -17.07
C GLU A 119 15.23 -1.43 -17.13
N ASP A 120 15.86 -0.46 -17.72
CA ASP A 120 17.31 -0.36 -17.82
C ASP A 120 18.01 -0.02 -16.50
N ILE A 121 17.30 0.54 -15.52
CA ILE A 121 17.91 1.04 -14.28
C ILE A 121 17.92 0.03 -13.13
N TRP A 122 17.17 -1.07 -13.22
CA TRP A 122 17.19 -2.07 -12.15
C TRP A 122 17.90 -3.35 -12.60
N GLU A 123 18.57 -3.98 -11.66
CA GLU A 123 19.25 -5.27 -11.89
C GLU A 123 18.39 -6.44 -11.40
N ARG A 124 17.42 -6.16 -10.50
CA ARG A 124 16.55 -7.18 -9.92
C ARG A 124 15.22 -6.54 -9.54
N VAL A 125 14.17 -7.30 -9.77
CA VAL A 125 12.81 -6.95 -9.30
C VAL A 125 12.22 -8.21 -8.66
N VAL A 126 11.57 -8.04 -7.52
CA VAL A 126 10.82 -9.11 -6.86
C VAL A 126 9.42 -8.60 -6.58
N VAL A 127 8.43 -9.42 -6.86
CA VAL A 127 7.03 -9.11 -6.64
C VAL A 127 6.42 -10.12 -5.68
N TYR A 128 5.67 -9.61 -4.71
CA TYR A 128 4.82 -10.43 -3.85
C TYR A 128 3.37 -10.01 -4.06
N ASP A 129 2.59 -10.91 -4.62
CA ASP A 129 1.15 -10.72 -4.80
C ASP A 129 0.42 -11.51 -3.74
N THR A 130 -0.48 -10.86 -3.03
CA THR A 130 -1.27 -11.50 -1.98
C THR A 130 -2.73 -11.10 -2.09
N VAL A 131 -3.60 -12.01 -1.67
CA VAL A 131 -5.03 -11.78 -1.47
C VAL A 131 -5.36 -12.10 -0.03
N ASN A 132 -6.58 -11.77 0.40
CA ASN A 132 -7.02 -12.12 1.74
C ASN A 132 -6.86 -13.63 1.95
N ALA A 133 -6.37 -14.02 3.11
CA ALA A 133 -6.25 -15.43 3.47
C ALA A 133 -7.63 -16.10 3.61
N GLU A 134 -8.62 -15.33 4.04
CA GLU A 134 -10.03 -15.76 4.18
C GLU A 134 -10.97 -14.56 4.14
#